data_0bcf9703b07d430c5c9501487d10699f
#
_entry.id   0bcf9703b07d430c5c9501487d10699f
#
_cell.length_a   1.000
_cell.length_b   1.000
_cell.length_c   1.000
_cell.angle_alpha   90.00
_cell.angle_beta   90.00
_cell.angle_gamma   90.00
#
_symmetry.space_group_name_H-M   'P 1'
#
loop_
_entity.id
_entity.type
_entity.pdbx_description
1 polymer ?
#
loop_
_entity_poly.entity_id
_entity_poly.type
_entity_poly.pdbx_seq_one_letter_code
_entity_poly.pdbx_strand_id
1 'polypeptide(L)'
;MSADPTPGQFAKKKGEIILREHEFDGIQEFDQKLPNWWLFTFYGAILFFVGYWFVYYGTSLVKSPQLAVQEKIIAVQAAQIRELNKLLADLNDSKLVHVFAKDPLYVAAGQATFTKNCVPCHGADLSATQDDGHGGKITLPGLPLTDHIWKFTDKPMGLFNLINKGSPPESTGNNGMKMEAWGQKLSPMEIAQVLSYVISKVPEDFKNIPETPAK
;
A
#
# COMPACT_ATOMS: atom_id res chain seq x y z
N MET A 1 -69.84 16.60 -1.15
CA MET A 1 -69.25 17.56 -2.12
C MET A 1 -68.13 18.25 -1.41
N SER A 2 -66.92 17.75 -1.56
CA SER A 2 -65.71 18.45 -1.12
C SER A 2 -65.52 19.63 -2.10
N ALA A 3 -65.52 20.84 -1.58
CA ALA A 3 -65.24 22.03 -2.38
C ALA A 3 -63.80 21.91 -2.88
N ASP A 4 -63.62 21.96 -4.22
CA ASP A 4 -62.29 22.06 -4.84
C ASP A 4 -61.55 23.29 -4.20
N PRO A 5 -60.30 23.12 -3.81
CA PRO A 5 -59.51 24.21 -3.23
C PRO A 5 -59.33 25.31 -4.28
N THR A 6 -59.61 26.54 -3.94
CA THR A 6 -59.45 27.69 -4.82
C THR A 6 -57.94 27.97 -5.03
N PRO A 7 -57.44 27.97 -6.26
CA PRO A 7 -56.05 28.26 -6.53
C PRO A 7 -55.60 29.65 -6.03
N GLY A 8 -54.38 29.78 -5.51
CA GLY A 8 -53.76 31.08 -5.16
C GLY A 8 -54.14 31.71 -3.84
N GLN A 9 -54.89 31.04 -2.96
CA GLN A 9 -55.20 31.55 -1.63
C GLN A 9 -54.25 30.94 -0.57
N PHE A 10 -53.68 31.80 0.28
CA PHE A 10 -52.94 31.32 1.44
C PHE A 10 -53.91 30.77 2.51
N ALA A 11 -53.52 29.69 3.16
CA ALA A 11 -54.36 29.11 4.21
C ALA A 11 -54.73 30.12 5.28
N LYS A 12 -56.02 30.43 5.35
CA LYS A 12 -56.59 31.39 6.34
C LYS A 12 -56.77 30.76 7.70
N LYS A 13 -56.85 29.44 7.77
CA LYS A 13 -57.02 28.67 9.01
C LYS A 13 -55.94 27.59 9.11
N LYS A 14 -55.57 27.28 10.35
CA LYS A 14 -54.62 26.18 10.61
C LYS A 14 -55.17 24.85 10.10
N GLY A 15 -54.54 24.23 9.12
CA GLY A 15 -54.95 22.96 8.54
C GLY A 15 -55.80 23.07 7.23
N GLU A 16 -56.01 24.25 6.71
CA GLU A 16 -56.65 24.44 5.40
C GLU A 16 -55.66 24.05 4.30
N ILE A 17 -56.08 23.18 3.40
CA ILE A 17 -55.27 22.67 2.27
C ILE A 17 -55.53 23.55 1.07
N ILE A 18 -54.55 24.26 0.59
CA ILE A 18 -54.58 25.12 -0.60
C ILE A 18 -53.72 24.51 -1.70
N LEU A 19 -54.28 24.40 -2.92
CA LEU A 19 -53.53 24.03 -4.10
C LEU A 19 -52.81 25.27 -4.68
N ARG A 20 -51.55 25.13 -5.08
CA ARG A 20 -50.81 26.19 -5.78
C ARG A 20 -51.31 26.29 -7.23
N GLU A 21 -51.25 27.49 -7.81
CA GLU A 21 -51.73 27.75 -9.16
C GLU A 21 -50.84 27.12 -10.25
N HIS A 22 -49.59 26.81 -9.97
CA HIS A 22 -48.68 26.24 -10.94
C HIS A 22 -48.69 24.71 -10.92
N GLU A 23 -48.55 24.14 -12.08
CA GLU A 23 -48.52 22.70 -12.32
C GLU A 23 -47.23 22.34 -13.01
N PHE A 24 -46.56 21.28 -12.55
CA PHE A 24 -45.36 20.70 -13.15
C PHE A 24 -45.68 19.27 -13.61
N ASP A 25 -45.62 19.02 -14.89
CA ASP A 25 -45.88 17.69 -15.49
C ASP A 25 -47.21 17.04 -15.03
N GLY A 26 -48.26 17.84 -14.88
CA GLY A 26 -49.58 17.35 -14.44
C GLY A 26 -49.71 17.18 -12.91
N ILE A 27 -48.73 17.62 -12.15
CA ILE A 27 -48.73 17.52 -10.66
C ILE A 27 -48.84 18.91 -10.07
N GLN A 28 -49.87 19.10 -9.25
CA GLN A 28 -50.08 20.31 -8.45
C GLN A 28 -49.64 20.07 -7.01
N GLU A 29 -49.01 21.05 -6.39
CA GLU A 29 -48.52 21.00 -5.03
C GLU A 29 -49.47 21.68 -4.04
N PHE A 30 -49.59 21.11 -2.85
CA PHE A 30 -50.30 21.73 -1.75
C PHE A 30 -49.41 22.73 -1.01
N ASP A 31 -49.94 23.93 -0.75
CA ASP A 31 -49.28 24.93 0.10
C ASP A 31 -49.52 24.62 1.58
N GLN A 32 -48.60 23.91 2.18
CA GLN A 32 -48.65 23.53 3.56
C GLN A 32 -47.45 24.09 4.34
N LYS A 33 -47.72 24.55 5.58
CA LYS A 33 -46.67 24.99 6.48
C LYS A 33 -45.82 23.78 6.90
N LEU A 34 -44.52 23.95 6.86
CA LEU A 34 -43.58 22.94 7.37
C LEU A 34 -43.82 22.69 8.86
N PRO A 35 -43.78 21.44 9.32
CA PRO A 35 -43.90 21.13 10.74
C PRO A 35 -42.79 21.80 11.55
N ASN A 36 -43.12 22.31 12.75
CA ASN A 36 -42.14 22.99 13.60
C ASN A 36 -40.94 22.08 13.96
N TRP A 37 -41.18 20.78 14.20
CA TRP A 37 -40.12 19.84 14.49
C TRP A 37 -39.10 19.73 13.33
N TRP A 38 -39.57 19.79 12.09
CA TRP A 38 -38.71 19.78 10.90
C TRP A 38 -37.87 21.07 10.85
N LEU A 39 -38.46 22.22 11.11
CA LEU A 39 -37.74 23.50 11.16
C LEU A 39 -36.69 23.50 12.25
N PHE A 40 -37.00 22.97 13.45
CA PHE A 40 -36.01 22.86 14.52
C PHE A 40 -34.83 21.95 14.15
N THR A 41 -35.09 20.81 13.53
CA THR A 41 -33.99 19.91 13.05
C THR A 41 -33.17 20.56 11.95
N PHE A 42 -33.80 21.27 11.02
CA PHE A 42 -33.11 21.96 9.94
C PHE A 42 -32.21 23.09 10.46
N TYR A 43 -32.73 23.99 11.27
CA TYR A 43 -31.89 25.05 11.83
C TYR A 43 -30.86 24.52 12.84
N GLY A 44 -31.18 23.49 13.57
CA GLY A 44 -30.23 22.80 14.44
C GLY A 44 -29.09 22.19 13.66
N ALA A 45 -29.36 21.57 12.53
CA ALA A 45 -28.34 21.02 11.63
C ALA A 45 -27.43 22.12 11.04
N ILE A 46 -27.98 23.29 10.67
CA ILE A 46 -27.19 24.42 10.18
C ILE A 46 -26.25 24.93 11.27
N LEU A 47 -26.78 25.15 12.49
CA LEU A 47 -25.96 25.61 13.62
C LEU A 47 -24.87 24.59 13.98
N PHE A 48 -25.22 23.30 13.98
CA PHE A 48 -24.26 22.23 14.19
C PHE A 48 -23.17 22.24 13.10
N PHE A 49 -23.54 22.36 11.82
CA PHE A 49 -22.59 22.41 10.71
C PHE A 49 -21.61 23.58 10.86
N VAL A 50 -22.11 24.78 11.15
CA VAL A 50 -21.26 25.97 11.34
C VAL A 50 -20.32 25.80 12.53
N GLY A 51 -20.85 25.31 13.66
CA GLY A 51 -20.06 25.05 14.86
C GLY A 51 -19.00 23.97 14.64
N TYR A 52 -19.40 22.86 14.01
CA TYR A 52 -18.48 21.77 13.65
C TYR A 52 -17.38 22.25 12.69
N TRP A 53 -17.77 22.99 11.63
CA TRP A 53 -16.83 23.55 10.67
C TRP A 53 -15.82 24.48 11.34
N PHE A 54 -16.27 25.36 12.22
CA PHE A 54 -15.40 26.26 12.96
C PHE A 54 -14.44 25.51 13.89
N VAL A 55 -14.91 24.52 14.63
CA VAL A 55 -14.06 23.69 15.51
C VAL A 55 -13.06 22.90 14.69
N TYR A 56 -13.50 22.31 13.58
CA TYR A 56 -12.66 21.43 12.77
C TYR A 56 -11.58 22.18 11.99
N TYR A 57 -11.93 23.34 11.40
CA TYR A 57 -10.99 24.11 10.57
C TYR A 57 -10.43 25.36 11.26
N GLY A 58 -11.15 25.94 12.21
CA GLY A 58 -10.77 27.18 12.89
C GLY A 58 -9.97 26.98 14.18
N THR A 59 -9.96 25.77 14.72
CA THR A 59 -9.22 25.45 15.93
C THR A 59 -8.23 24.31 15.70
N SER A 60 -7.15 24.25 16.49
CA SER A 60 -6.20 23.12 16.48
C SER A 60 -6.63 21.97 17.39
N LEU A 61 -7.88 21.98 17.89
CA LEU A 61 -8.39 20.95 18.80
C LEU A 61 -8.55 19.58 18.12
N VAL A 62 -8.83 19.56 16.81
CA VAL A 62 -8.98 18.33 16.03
C VAL A 62 -7.86 18.27 15.00
N LYS A 63 -7.03 17.22 15.07
CA LYS A 63 -6.02 16.97 14.06
C LYS A 63 -6.70 16.60 12.74
N SER A 64 -6.30 17.22 11.64
CA SER A 64 -6.80 16.84 10.32
C SER A 64 -6.48 15.37 10.02
N PRO A 65 -7.34 14.62 9.31
CA PRO A 65 -7.06 13.23 8.93
C PRO A 65 -5.73 13.06 8.20
N GLN A 66 -5.36 14.05 7.38
CA GLN A 66 -4.10 14.06 6.65
C GLN A 66 -2.89 14.08 7.59
N LEU A 67 -2.90 14.95 8.61
CA LEU A 67 -1.84 15.02 9.61
C LEU A 67 -1.76 13.75 10.45
N ALA A 68 -2.91 13.18 10.84
CA ALA A 68 -2.94 11.94 11.60
C ALA A 68 -2.39 10.74 10.79
N VAL A 69 -2.67 10.67 9.49
CA VAL A 69 -2.10 9.66 8.59
C VAL A 69 -0.60 9.88 8.41
N GLN A 70 -0.16 11.11 8.20
CA GLN A 70 1.25 11.44 8.01
C GLN A 70 2.09 11.12 9.26
N GLU A 71 1.59 11.42 10.46
CA GLU A 71 2.23 11.02 11.72
C GLU A 71 2.39 9.49 11.83
N LYS A 72 1.36 8.72 11.45
CA LYS A 72 1.42 7.27 11.43
C LYS A 72 2.45 6.74 10.42
N ILE A 73 2.49 7.30 9.22
CA ILE A 73 3.48 6.93 8.19
C ILE A 73 4.89 7.17 8.71
N ILE A 74 5.16 8.35 9.27
CA ILE A 74 6.48 8.69 9.84
C ILE A 74 6.84 7.73 10.99
N ALA A 75 5.89 7.40 11.85
CA ALA A 75 6.12 6.46 12.96
C ALA A 75 6.47 5.05 12.46
N VAL A 76 5.76 4.56 11.43
CA VAL A 76 6.03 3.25 10.80
C VAL A 76 7.40 3.25 10.13
N GLN A 77 7.73 4.28 9.36
CA GLN A 77 9.05 4.42 8.72
C GLN A 77 10.18 4.47 9.75
N ALA A 78 10.01 5.22 10.83
CA ALA A 78 11.00 5.29 11.91
C ALA A 78 11.17 3.94 12.64
N ALA A 79 10.09 3.16 12.78
CA ALA A 79 10.17 1.81 13.34
C ALA A 79 10.91 0.86 12.38
N GLN A 80 10.62 0.91 11.08
CA GLN A 80 11.31 0.12 10.06
C GLN A 80 12.82 0.44 10.00
N ILE A 81 13.18 1.72 10.04
CA ILE A 81 14.58 2.15 10.06
C ILE A 81 15.30 1.63 11.31
N ARG A 82 14.65 1.68 12.49
CA ARG A 82 15.24 1.14 13.73
C ARG A 82 15.46 -0.36 13.65
N GLU A 83 14.47 -1.10 13.12
CA GLU A 83 14.58 -2.54 12.93
C GLU A 83 15.67 -2.89 11.91
N LEU A 84 15.72 -2.16 10.78
CA LEU A 84 16.78 -2.29 9.79
C LEU A 84 18.17 -2.05 10.42
N ASN A 85 18.33 -0.98 11.16
CA ASN A 85 19.63 -0.68 11.79
C ASN A 85 20.04 -1.75 12.81
N LYS A 86 19.08 -2.28 13.58
CA LYS A 86 19.32 -3.38 14.50
C LYS A 86 19.74 -4.67 13.78
N LEU A 87 19.03 -5.00 12.69
CA LEU A 87 19.38 -6.16 11.88
C LEU A 87 20.74 -5.99 11.22
N LEU A 88 21.01 -4.82 10.62
CA LEU A 88 22.28 -4.53 9.94
C LEU A 88 23.48 -4.50 10.88
N ALA A 89 23.30 -4.10 12.14
CA ALA A 89 24.35 -4.12 13.13
C ALA A 89 24.87 -5.55 13.39
N ASP A 90 24.01 -6.54 13.24
CA ASP A 90 24.30 -7.95 13.48
C ASP A 90 24.50 -8.76 12.20
N LEU A 91 23.95 -8.31 11.09
CA LEU A 91 23.97 -9.00 9.80
C LEU A 91 25.28 -8.72 9.07
N ASN A 92 25.88 -9.77 8.54
CA ASN A 92 27.08 -9.70 7.70
C ASN A 92 27.06 -10.81 6.64
N ASP A 93 28.02 -10.77 5.72
CA ASP A 93 28.12 -11.75 4.63
C ASP A 93 28.17 -13.18 5.16
N SER A 94 28.97 -13.41 6.21
CA SER A 94 29.12 -14.72 6.85
C SER A 94 27.81 -15.25 7.42
N LYS A 95 27.08 -14.42 8.18
CA LYS A 95 25.76 -14.81 8.74
C LYS A 95 24.76 -15.14 7.67
N LEU A 96 24.69 -14.37 6.58
CA LEU A 96 23.78 -14.63 5.47
C LEU A 96 24.06 -15.99 4.83
N VAL A 97 25.33 -16.34 4.61
CA VAL A 97 25.72 -17.59 3.92
C VAL A 97 25.69 -18.79 4.87
N HIS A 98 26.27 -18.65 6.05
CA HIS A 98 26.53 -19.79 6.94
C HIS A 98 25.45 -20.04 7.97
N VAL A 99 24.61 -19.04 8.28
CA VAL A 99 23.51 -19.18 9.24
C VAL A 99 22.17 -19.14 8.51
N PHE A 100 21.85 -18.03 7.87
CA PHE A 100 20.53 -17.85 7.27
C PHE A 100 20.26 -18.77 6.08
N ALA A 101 21.20 -18.90 5.14
CA ALA A 101 21.00 -19.75 3.96
C ALA A 101 21.08 -21.25 4.25
N LYS A 102 21.59 -21.65 5.43
CA LYS A 102 21.60 -23.05 5.89
C LYS A 102 20.39 -23.42 6.76
N ASP A 103 19.68 -22.43 7.30
CA ASP A 103 18.50 -22.68 8.13
C ASP A 103 17.26 -22.90 7.26
N PRO A 104 16.63 -24.10 7.30
CA PRO A 104 15.46 -24.41 6.49
C PRO A 104 14.28 -23.46 6.72
N LEU A 105 14.13 -22.91 7.93
CA LEU A 105 13.04 -21.99 8.26
C LEU A 105 13.19 -20.66 7.52
N TYR A 106 14.41 -20.08 7.52
CA TYR A 106 14.68 -18.86 6.77
C TYR A 106 14.57 -19.08 5.27
N VAL A 107 15.08 -20.19 4.75
CA VAL A 107 15.00 -20.55 3.34
C VAL A 107 13.54 -20.72 2.89
N ALA A 108 12.71 -21.43 3.67
CA ALA A 108 11.30 -21.64 3.35
C ALA A 108 10.49 -20.34 3.37
N ALA A 109 10.72 -19.49 4.38
CA ALA A 109 10.09 -18.17 4.46
C ALA A 109 10.53 -17.28 3.29
N GLY A 110 11.82 -17.32 2.92
CA GLY A 110 12.37 -16.62 1.77
C GLY A 110 11.76 -17.09 0.46
N GLN A 111 11.59 -18.40 0.28
CA GLN A 111 10.91 -18.98 -0.89
C GLN A 111 9.49 -18.49 -1.03
N ALA A 112 8.72 -18.46 0.07
CA ALA A 112 7.35 -17.95 0.06
C ALA A 112 7.28 -16.48 -0.37
N THR A 113 8.16 -15.65 0.17
CA THR A 113 8.26 -14.23 -0.18
C THR A 113 8.76 -14.03 -1.62
N PHE A 114 9.73 -14.81 -2.08
CA PHE A 114 10.25 -14.81 -3.45
C PHE A 114 9.15 -15.18 -4.45
N THR A 115 8.40 -16.25 -4.17
CA THR A 115 7.29 -16.70 -5.02
C THR A 115 6.25 -15.61 -5.21
N LYS A 116 5.93 -14.88 -4.16
CA LYS A 116 4.91 -13.83 -4.18
C LYS A 116 5.37 -12.56 -4.91
N ASN A 117 6.63 -12.17 -4.77
CA ASN A 117 7.09 -10.83 -5.14
C ASN A 117 8.16 -10.80 -6.25
N CYS A 118 8.98 -11.85 -6.36
CA CYS A 118 10.18 -11.83 -7.21
C CYS A 118 10.02 -12.65 -8.50
N VAL A 119 9.19 -13.69 -8.48
CA VAL A 119 8.92 -14.58 -9.62
C VAL A 119 8.51 -13.85 -10.89
N PRO A 120 7.66 -12.80 -10.85
CA PRO A 120 7.26 -12.10 -12.08
C PRO A 120 8.42 -11.53 -12.90
N CYS A 121 9.56 -11.27 -12.25
CA CYS A 121 10.76 -10.74 -12.89
C CYS A 121 11.88 -11.77 -13.02
N HIS A 122 12.07 -12.61 -12.00
CA HIS A 122 13.23 -13.53 -11.94
C HIS A 122 12.92 -14.99 -12.32
N GLY A 123 11.63 -15.30 -12.57
CA GLY A 123 11.18 -16.66 -12.85
C GLY A 123 11.08 -17.53 -11.58
N ALA A 124 10.29 -18.59 -11.66
CA ALA A 124 10.12 -19.52 -10.54
C ALA A 124 11.39 -20.36 -10.27
N ASP A 125 12.17 -20.60 -11.31
CA ASP A 125 13.44 -21.31 -11.32
C ASP A 125 14.67 -20.38 -11.20
N LEU A 126 14.45 -19.08 -10.97
CA LEU A 126 15.47 -18.02 -10.87
C LEU A 126 16.24 -17.77 -12.18
N SER A 127 15.82 -18.34 -13.31
CA SER A 127 16.50 -18.19 -14.62
C SER A 127 16.13 -16.91 -15.36
N ALA A 128 15.19 -16.11 -14.83
CA ALA A 128 14.58 -14.96 -15.51
C ALA A 128 13.97 -15.34 -16.88
N THR A 129 13.49 -16.56 -17.02
CA THR A 129 12.76 -17.05 -18.19
C THR A 129 11.45 -17.71 -17.77
N GLN A 130 10.50 -17.74 -18.69
CA GLN A 130 9.22 -18.42 -18.53
C GLN A 130 8.89 -19.17 -19.82
N ASP A 131 8.27 -20.34 -19.71
CA ASP A 131 7.76 -21.09 -20.84
C ASP A 131 6.61 -20.33 -21.52
N ASP A 132 6.63 -20.23 -22.85
CA ASP A 132 5.60 -19.58 -23.65
C ASP A 132 4.38 -20.48 -23.94
N GLY A 133 4.39 -21.72 -23.43
CA GLY A 133 3.33 -22.70 -23.69
C GLY A 133 3.38 -23.36 -25.07
N HIS A 134 4.33 -22.97 -25.93
CA HIS A 134 4.54 -23.50 -27.29
C HIS A 134 5.91 -24.15 -27.48
N GLY A 135 6.62 -24.40 -26.37
CA GLY A 135 7.98 -25.01 -26.38
C GLY A 135 9.10 -23.98 -26.53
N GLY A 136 8.79 -22.68 -26.52
CA GLY A 136 9.75 -21.59 -26.46
C GLY A 136 9.89 -21.01 -25.04
N LYS A 137 10.88 -20.11 -24.84
CA LYS A 137 11.09 -19.39 -23.60
C LYS A 137 11.00 -17.88 -23.80
N ILE A 138 10.24 -17.21 -22.95
CA ILE A 138 10.16 -15.75 -22.88
C ILE A 138 11.14 -15.27 -21.83
N THR A 139 11.95 -14.26 -22.16
CA THR A 139 12.84 -13.59 -21.21
C THR A 139 12.06 -12.64 -20.34
N LEU A 140 12.17 -12.79 -19.02
CA LEU A 140 11.55 -11.93 -18.03
C LEU A 140 12.40 -10.66 -17.77
N PRO A 141 11.81 -9.61 -17.16
CA PRO A 141 12.51 -8.33 -16.95
C PRO A 141 13.70 -8.40 -16.00
N GLY A 142 13.71 -9.32 -15.05
CA GLY A 142 14.79 -9.50 -14.09
C GLY A 142 16.04 -10.11 -14.71
N LEU A 143 17.16 -9.97 -14.03
CA LEU A 143 18.37 -10.70 -14.36
C LEU A 143 18.29 -12.15 -13.86
N PRO A 144 18.88 -13.13 -14.55
CA PRO A 144 19.05 -14.47 -14.01
C PRO A 144 19.80 -14.44 -12.68
N LEU A 145 19.45 -15.36 -11.78
CA LEU A 145 20.10 -15.50 -10.47
C LEU A 145 20.80 -16.83 -10.32
N THR A 146 20.81 -17.66 -11.39
CA THR A 146 21.41 -19.00 -11.43
C THR A 146 22.43 -19.18 -12.57
N ASP A 147 22.78 -18.07 -13.21
CA ASP A 147 23.80 -18.06 -14.30
C ASP A 147 25.23 -17.80 -13.78
N HIS A 148 25.38 -17.68 -12.46
CA HIS A 148 26.63 -17.37 -11.76
C HIS A 148 27.28 -16.04 -12.14
N ILE A 149 26.48 -15.10 -12.72
CA ILE A 149 26.95 -13.77 -13.13
C ILE A 149 26.24 -12.69 -12.30
N TRP A 150 26.97 -12.12 -11.36
CA TRP A 150 26.47 -11.07 -10.48
C TRP A 150 26.82 -9.68 -11.02
N LYS A 151 25.90 -9.04 -11.74
CA LYS A 151 26.14 -7.78 -12.46
C LYS A 151 26.54 -6.61 -11.55
N PHE A 152 26.03 -6.53 -10.34
CA PHE A 152 26.24 -5.37 -9.46
C PHE A 152 27.20 -5.68 -8.30
N THR A 153 27.09 -6.86 -7.73
CA THR A 153 27.90 -7.29 -6.58
C THR A 153 27.73 -8.79 -6.35
N ASP A 154 28.80 -9.44 -6.00
CA ASP A 154 28.88 -10.84 -5.57
C ASP A 154 28.87 -11.01 -4.04
N LYS A 155 28.80 -9.90 -3.30
CA LYS A 155 28.79 -9.92 -1.83
C LYS A 155 27.36 -10.02 -1.32
N PRO A 156 27.05 -10.94 -0.37
CA PRO A 156 25.72 -11.10 0.20
C PRO A 156 25.11 -9.80 0.76
N MET A 157 25.88 -9.02 1.51
CA MET A 157 25.42 -7.71 2.01
C MET A 157 25.21 -6.69 0.89
N GLY A 158 25.98 -6.79 -0.19
CA GLY A 158 25.76 -5.99 -1.39
C GLY A 158 24.43 -6.34 -2.06
N LEU A 159 24.11 -7.63 -2.19
CA LEU A 159 22.83 -8.12 -2.71
C LEU A 159 21.66 -7.73 -1.78
N PHE A 160 21.86 -7.83 -0.46
CA PHE A 160 20.87 -7.33 0.51
C PHE A 160 20.54 -5.84 0.28
N ASN A 161 21.58 -5.02 0.13
CA ASN A 161 21.41 -3.60 -0.14
C ASN A 161 20.77 -3.32 -1.51
N LEU A 162 21.08 -4.15 -2.52
CA LEU A 162 20.46 -4.06 -3.84
C LEU A 162 18.96 -4.35 -3.77
N ILE A 163 18.54 -5.38 -3.07
CA ILE A 163 17.11 -5.68 -2.86
C ILE A 163 16.44 -4.53 -2.08
N ASN A 164 17.09 -4.07 -1.01
CA ASN A 164 16.54 -3.02 -0.15
C ASN A 164 16.35 -1.68 -0.88
N LYS A 165 17.35 -1.25 -1.67
CA LYS A 165 17.37 0.08 -2.33
C LYS A 165 16.94 0.08 -3.78
N GLY A 166 16.80 -1.10 -4.38
CA GLY A 166 16.62 -1.26 -5.83
C GLY A 166 17.93 -1.15 -6.62
N SER A 167 17.85 -1.39 -7.93
CA SER A 167 19.00 -1.28 -8.82
C SER A 167 19.41 0.20 -9.02
N PRO A 168 20.71 0.45 -9.29
CA PRO A 168 21.20 1.80 -9.56
C PRO A 168 20.42 2.51 -10.68
N PRO A 169 20.34 3.85 -10.67
CA PRO A 169 19.58 4.61 -11.67
C PRO A 169 19.99 4.35 -13.13
N GLU A 170 21.25 4.05 -13.36
CA GLU A 170 21.85 3.71 -14.65
C GLU A 170 21.60 2.27 -15.10
N SER A 171 21.06 1.43 -14.24
CA SER A 171 20.77 0.03 -14.57
C SER A 171 19.66 -0.08 -15.62
N THR A 172 19.87 -0.95 -16.59
CA THR A 172 18.87 -1.24 -17.63
C THR A 172 18.19 -2.59 -17.45
N GLY A 173 18.64 -3.44 -16.51
CA GLY A 173 18.09 -4.79 -16.30
C GLY A 173 18.09 -5.64 -17.58
N ASN A 174 17.16 -6.58 -17.67
CA ASN A 174 16.73 -7.14 -18.94
C ASN A 174 15.61 -6.26 -19.50
N ASN A 175 15.59 -5.97 -20.78
CA ASN A 175 14.55 -5.19 -21.46
C ASN A 175 14.32 -3.77 -20.88
N GLY A 176 15.33 -3.14 -20.31
CA GLY A 176 15.28 -1.78 -19.82
C GLY A 176 14.58 -1.58 -18.48
N MET A 177 14.10 -2.63 -17.82
CA MET A 177 13.43 -2.53 -16.54
C MET A 177 14.41 -2.48 -15.37
N LYS A 178 14.07 -1.68 -14.36
CA LYS A 178 14.84 -1.54 -13.12
C LYS A 178 14.21 -2.35 -12.01
N MET A 179 15.03 -2.89 -11.12
CA MET A 179 14.54 -3.50 -9.90
C MET A 179 14.08 -2.43 -8.93
N GLU A 180 12.88 -2.56 -8.41
CA GLU A 180 12.32 -1.66 -7.40
C GLU A 180 13.06 -1.75 -6.07
N ALA A 181 12.93 -0.69 -5.26
CA ALA A 181 13.38 -0.68 -3.87
C ALA A 181 12.39 -1.45 -2.98
N TRP A 182 12.70 -2.68 -2.68
CA TRP A 182 11.82 -3.56 -1.88
C TRP A 182 11.80 -3.21 -0.39
N GLY A 183 12.78 -2.46 0.12
CA GLY A 183 12.79 -2.01 1.51
C GLY A 183 11.62 -1.13 1.93
N GLN A 184 10.81 -0.65 0.97
CA GLN A 184 9.55 0.05 1.27
C GLN A 184 8.35 -0.90 1.43
N LYS A 185 8.48 -2.14 0.95
CA LYS A 185 7.40 -3.14 0.89
C LYS A 185 7.67 -4.35 1.81
N LEU A 186 8.93 -4.69 2.01
CA LEU A 186 9.39 -5.82 2.80
C LEU A 186 10.19 -5.35 4.01
N SER A 187 10.05 -6.05 5.12
CA SER A 187 10.89 -5.83 6.29
C SER A 187 12.33 -6.29 6.02
N PRO A 188 13.32 -5.78 6.77
CA PRO A 188 14.71 -6.22 6.65
C PRO A 188 14.91 -7.74 6.84
N MET A 189 14.09 -8.35 7.70
CA MET A 189 14.11 -9.80 7.91
C MET A 189 13.61 -10.55 6.67
N GLU A 190 12.51 -10.12 6.05
CA GLU A 190 12.01 -10.74 4.82
C GLU A 190 13.01 -10.61 3.67
N ILE A 191 13.72 -9.49 3.56
CA ILE A 191 14.79 -9.32 2.57
C ILE A 191 15.95 -10.31 2.84
N ALA A 192 16.37 -10.46 4.11
CA ALA A 192 17.39 -11.43 4.48
C ALA A 192 16.95 -12.87 4.17
N GLN A 193 15.68 -13.21 4.41
CA GLN A 193 15.11 -14.51 4.10
C GLN A 193 15.06 -14.78 2.60
N VAL A 194 14.60 -13.79 1.79
CA VAL A 194 14.61 -13.91 0.32
C VAL A 194 16.02 -14.14 -0.19
N LEU A 195 16.98 -13.37 0.30
CA LEU A 195 18.39 -13.54 -0.10
C LEU A 195 18.93 -14.91 0.34
N SER A 196 18.55 -15.39 1.51
CA SER A 196 18.91 -16.73 2.00
C SER A 196 18.39 -17.84 1.08
N TYR A 197 17.15 -17.70 0.59
CA TYR A 197 16.60 -18.61 -0.43
C TYR A 197 17.41 -18.56 -1.71
N VAL A 198 17.76 -17.37 -2.23
CA VAL A 198 18.57 -17.24 -3.44
C VAL A 198 19.95 -17.86 -3.24
N ILE A 199 20.66 -17.54 -2.16
CA ILE A 199 21.98 -18.11 -1.81
C ILE A 199 21.91 -19.65 -1.71
N SER A 200 20.83 -20.20 -1.14
CA SER A 200 20.65 -21.65 -1.02
C SER A 200 20.53 -22.37 -2.37
N LYS A 201 20.16 -21.64 -3.44
CA LYS A 201 20.08 -22.20 -4.81
C LYS A 201 21.41 -22.19 -5.56
N VAL A 202 22.31 -21.28 -5.18
CA VAL A 202 23.63 -21.11 -5.81
C VAL A 202 24.74 -21.02 -4.75
N PRO A 203 24.89 -22.01 -3.87
CA PRO A 203 25.84 -21.99 -2.77
C PRO A 203 27.31 -21.87 -3.24
N GLU A 204 27.60 -22.34 -4.44
CA GLU A 204 28.94 -22.31 -5.01
C GLU A 204 29.49 -20.90 -5.23
N ASP A 205 28.59 -19.94 -5.49
CA ASP A 205 28.98 -18.54 -5.74
C ASP A 205 29.49 -17.86 -4.48
N PHE A 206 29.09 -18.37 -3.31
CA PHE A 206 29.38 -17.77 -2.01
C PHE A 206 30.30 -18.61 -1.13
N LYS A 207 30.91 -19.69 -1.68
CA LYS A 207 31.80 -20.59 -0.91
C LYS A 207 33.07 -19.91 -0.35
N ASN A 208 33.51 -18.82 -1.00
CA ASN A 208 34.68 -18.07 -0.59
C ASN A 208 34.42 -17.08 0.58
N ILE A 209 33.17 -16.94 1.03
CA ILE A 209 32.83 -16.11 2.17
C ILE A 209 33.30 -16.84 3.45
N PRO A 210 34.21 -16.24 4.23
CA PRO A 210 34.73 -16.89 5.42
C PRO A 210 33.67 -17.04 6.49
N GLU A 211 33.69 -18.17 7.18
CA GLU A 211 32.85 -18.38 8.36
C GLU A 211 33.41 -17.55 9.52
N THR A 212 32.69 -16.50 9.91
CA THR A 212 33.09 -15.69 11.06
C THR A 212 32.66 -16.43 12.33
N PRO A 213 33.56 -16.70 13.28
CA PRO A 213 33.17 -17.36 14.52
C PRO A 213 32.08 -16.54 15.23
N ALA A 214 31.05 -17.22 15.74
CA ALA A 214 30.03 -16.60 16.57
C ALA A 214 30.71 -16.01 17.79
N LYS A 215 30.55 -14.70 17.99
CA LYS A 215 30.98 -14.04 19.23
C LYS A 215 30.03 -14.34 20.36
#